data_ea9ddfb97fe60f555f16741990969ddc
#
_entry.id   ea9ddfb97fe60f555f16741990969ddc
#
_cell.length_a   1.000
_cell.length_b   1.000
_cell.length_c   1.000
_cell.angle_alpha   90.00
_cell.angle_beta   90.00
_cell.angle_gamma   90.00
#
_symmetry.space_group_name_H-M   'P 1'
#
loop_
_entity.id
_entity.type
_entity.pdbx_description
1 polymer ?
#
loop_
_entity_poly.entity_id
_entity_poly.type
_entity_poly.pdbx_seq_one_letter_code
_entity_poly.pdbx_strand_id
1 'polypeptide(L)'
;MLHLIFKSPIATAILERIAAGDEVVFLENAVLRLLHKGSFSDVLAQLLVQNRLYVLAEDLEVRGISADELTNGIEVIDYAGLVDLTVSNPAILSWS
;
A
#
# COMPACT_ATOMS: atom_id res chain seq x y z
N MET A 1 4.91 -5.89 -11.46
CA MET A 1 4.07 -4.68 -11.69
C MET A 1 3.92 -3.90 -10.38
N LEU A 2 3.89 -2.60 -10.47
CA LEU A 2 3.66 -1.72 -9.32
C LEU A 2 2.22 -1.21 -9.36
N HIS A 3 1.50 -1.38 -8.24
CA HIS A 3 0.15 -0.85 -8.07
C HIS A 3 0.18 0.34 -7.13
N LEU A 4 -0.40 1.46 -7.54
CA LEU A 4 -0.56 2.65 -6.70
C LEU A 4 -2.04 2.79 -6.34
N ILE A 5 -2.36 2.70 -5.06
CA ILE A 5 -3.74 2.73 -4.57
C ILE A 5 -3.97 4.01 -3.77
N PHE A 6 -4.90 4.83 -4.22
CA PHE A 6 -5.16 6.17 -3.66
C PHE A 6 -6.45 6.27 -2.84
N LYS A 7 -7.43 5.41 -3.11
CA LYS A 7 -8.77 5.55 -2.52
C LYS A 7 -9.07 4.55 -1.44
N SER A 8 -9.91 4.95 -0.50
CA SER A 8 -10.56 4.10 0.48
C SER A 8 -12.08 4.26 0.32
N PRO A 9 -12.87 3.20 0.34
CA PRO A 9 -12.48 1.78 0.47
C PRO A 9 -11.85 1.21 -0.81
N ILE A 10 -11.07 0.15 -0.62
CA ILE A 10 -10.39 -0.51 -1.75
C ILE A 10 -11.34 -1.54 -2.34
N ALA A 11 -11.64 -1.39 -3.64
CA ALA A 11 -12.55 -2.30 -4.33
C ALA A 11 -11.95 -3.70 -4.48
N THR A 12 -12.78 -4.73 -4.39
CA THR A 12 -12.36 -6.11 -4.56
C THR A 12 -11.67 -6.34 -5.91
N ALA A 13 -12.15 -5.66 -6.95
CA ALA A 13 -11.57 -5.77 -8.29
C ALA A 13 -10.08 -5.37 -8.31
N ILE A 14 -9.68 -4.40 -7.48
CA ILE A 14 -8.26 -4.00 -7.37
C ILE A 14 -7.45 -5.15 -6.79
N LEU A 15 -7.96 -5.77 -5.72
CA LEU A 15 -7.26 -6.87 -5.05
C LEU A 15 -7.06 -8.05 -5.98
N GLU A 16 -8.03 -8.33 -6.84
CA GLU A 16 -7.96 -9.41 -7.80
C GLU A 16 -6.93 -9.20 -8.90
N ARG A 17 -6.52 -7.94 -9.13
CA ARG A 17 -5.53 -7.60 -10.14
C ARG A 17 -4.09 -7.68 -9.61
N ILE A 18 -3.91 -7.81 -8.30
CA ILE A 18 -2.59 -7.92 -7.69
C ILE A 18 -2.12 -9.36 -7.81
N ALA A 19 -1.06 -9.58 -8.58
CA ALA A 19 -0.48 -10.90 -8.77
C ALA A 19 0.66 -11.13 -7.77
N ALA A 20 0.99 -12.39 -7.51
CA ALA A 20 2.13 -12.74 -6.66
C ALA A 20 3.40 -12.08 -7.21
N GLY A 21 4.17 -11.45 -6.33
CA GLY A 21 5.39 -10.75 -6.69
C GLY A 21 5.20 -9.29 -7.07
N ASP A 22 3.97 -8.83 -7.25
CA ASP A 22 3.69 -7.41 -7.50
C ASP A 22 3.98 -6.59 -6.25
N GLU A 23 4.36 -5.33 -6.45
CA GLU A 23 4.54 -4.37 -5.36
C GLU A 23 3.34 -3.43 -5.31
N VAL A 24 2.94 -3.03 -4.12
CA VAL A 24 1.77 -2.18 -3.90
C VAL A 24 2.14 -1.02 -2.98
N VAL A 25 1.81 0.19 -3.39
CA VAL A 25 1.99 1.40 -2.56
C VAL A 25 0.62 1.99 -2.24
N PHE A 26 0.38 2.22 -0.96
CA PHE A 26 -0.84 2.87 -0.49
C PHE A 26 -0.56 4.35 -0.24
N LEU A 27 -1.37 5.20 -0.85
CA LEU A 27 -1.20 6.65 -0.80
C LEU A 27 -2.54 7.32 -0.44
N GLU A 28 -2.48 8.56 -0.01
CA GLU A 28 -3.65 9.36 0.32
C GLU A 28 -4.60 8.61 1.26
N ASN A 29 -5.90 8.59 0.98
CA ASN A 29 -6.88 7.98 1.88
C ASN A 29 -6.77 6.45 1.97
N ALA A 30 -6.10 5.80 1.02
CA ALA A 30 -5.89 4.36 1.08
C ALA A 30 -5.06 3.95 2.31
N VAL A 31 -4.23 4.86 2.86
CA VAL A 31 -3.42 4.56 4.05
C VAL A 31 -4.27 4.20 5.27
N LEU A 32 -5.52 4.67 5.31
CA LEU A 32 -6.44 4.36 6.40
C LEU A 32 -6.78 2.87 6.48
N ARG A 33 -6.65 2.13 5.39
CA ARG A 33 -6.90 0.68 5.35
C ARG A 33 -5.77 -0.15 5.93
N LEU A 34 -4.64 0.47 6.24
CA LEU A 34 -3.46 -0.23 6.72
C LEU A 34 -3.39 -0.34 8.23
N LEU A 35 -4.34 0.27 8.96
CA LEU A 35 -4.38 0.23 10.40
C LEU A 35 -4.61 -1.20 10.87
N HIS A 36 -3.81 -1.67 11.83
CA HIS A 36 -3.84 -3.07 12.28
C HIS A 36 -5.15 -3.45 12.96
N LYS A 37 -5.91 -2.47 13.44
CA LYS A 37 -7.24 -2.69 14.05
C LYS A 37 -8.38 -2.61 13.03
N GLY A 38 -8.05 -2.39 11.75
CA GLY A 38 -9.07 -2.28 10.71
C GLY A 38 -9.60 -3.63 10.24
N SER A 39 -10.76 -3.60 9.63
CA SER A 39 -11.40 -4.80 9.05
C SER A 39 -10.63 -5.38 7.87
N PHE A 40 -9.68 -4.62 7.33
CA PHE A 40 -8.88 -5.02 6.16
C PHE A 40 -7.62 -5.79 6.53
N SER A 41 -7.34 -5.97 7.83
CA SER A 41 -6.06 -6.55 8.28
C SER A 41 -5.85 -7.99 7.80
N ASP A 42 -6.90 -8.79 7.71
CA ASP A 42 -6.79 -10.17 7.22
C ASP A 42 -6.39 -10.21 5.74
N VAL A 43 -6.96 -9.31 4.94
CA VAL A 43 -6.62 -9.19 3.53
C VAL A 43 -5.16 -8.77 3.36
N LEU A 44 -4.70 -7.82 4.17
CA LEU A 44 -3.32 -7.37 4.14
C LEU A 44 -2.36 -8.49 4.51
N ALA A 45 -2.70 -9.28 5.52
CA ALA A 45 -1.88 -10.42 5.93
C ALA A 45 -1.72 -11.42 4.78
N GLN A 46 -2.78 -11.68 4.05
CA GLN A 46 -2.73 -12.59 2.90
C GLN A 46 -1.86 -12.00 1.77
N LEU A 47 -2.00 -10.71 1.48
CA LEU A 47 -1.19 -10.05 0.45
C LEU A 47 0.29 -10.08 0.80
N LEU A 48 0.64 -9.90 2.07
CA LEU A 48 2.04 -9.88 2.52
C LEU A 48 2.76 -11.21 2.34
N VAL A 49 2.03 -12.31 2.18
CA VAL A 49 2.66 -13.62 1.93
C VAL A 49 3.40 -13.64 0.59
N GLN A 50 2.88 -12.96 -0.44
CA GLN A 50 3.44 -13.02 -1.79
C GLN A 50 3.77 -11.66 -2.39
N ASN A 51 3.50 -10.57 -1.69
CA ASN A 51 3.66 -9.22 -2.21
C ASN A 51 4.37 -8.33 -1.21
N ARG A 52 5.05 -7.31 -1.71
CA ARG A 52 5.61 -6.25 -0.87
C ARG A 52 4.63 -5.09 -0.85
N LEU A 53 4.25 -4.67 0.35
CA LEU A 53 3.33 -3.58 0.56
C LEU A 53 4.06 -2.40 1.19
N TYR A 54 3.82 -1.21 0.65
CA TYR A 54 4.45 0.03 1.07
C TYR A 54 3.39 1.07 1.38
N VAL A 55 3.77 2.04 2.19
CA VAL A 55 2.93 3.20 2.50
C VAL A 55 3.79 4.46 2.45
N LEU A 56 3.22 5.55 1.95
CA LEU A 56 3.94 6.81 1.84
C LEU A 56 3.93 7.53 3.19
N ALA A 57 5.13 7.84 3.71
CA ALA A 57 5.31 8.47 5.01
C ALA A 57 4.58 9.80 5.11
N GLU A 58 4.66 10.62 4.07
CA GLU A 58 4.04 11.94 4.04
C GLU A 58 2.52 11.87 4.21
N ASP A 59 1.89 10.84 3.66
CA ASP A 59 0.44 10.65 3.80
C ASP A 59 0.05 10.18 5.20
N LEU A 60 0.92 9.45 5.88
CA LEU A 60 0.72 9.09 7.28
C LEU A 60 0.79 10.34 8.17
N GLU A 61 1.78 11.19 7.94
CA GLU A 61 1.98 12.41 8.73
C GLU A 61 0.78 13.34 8.64
N VAL A 62 0.27 13.55 7.42
CA VAL A 62 -0.89 14.42 7.20
C VAL A 62 -2.12 13.94 7.97
N ARG A 63 -2.22 12.63 8.18
CA ARG A 63 -3.38 12.03 8.86
C ARG A 63 -3.13 11.70 10.33
N GLY A 64 -1.95 12.05 10.85
CA GLY A 64 -1.59 11.82 12.25
C GLY A 64 -1.47 10.36 12.61
N ILE A 65 -1.06 9.51 11.67
CA ILE A 65 -0.91 8.05 11.89
C ILE A 65 0.56 7.74 12.15
N SER A 66 0.83 7.01 13.25
CA SER A 66 2.17 6.52 13.55
C SER A 66 2.41 5.18 12.86
N ALA A 67 3.68 4.89 12.54
CA ALA A 67 4.03 3.63 11.88
C ALA A 67 3.64 2.40 12.71
N ASP A 68 3.65 2.49 14.03
CA ASP A 68 3.28 1.39 14.91
C ASP A 68 1.78 1.07 14.93
N GLU A 69 0.95 1.96 14.37
CA GLU A 69 -0.48 1.71 14.21
C GLU A 69 -0.80 0.86 12.97
N LEU A 70 0.17 0.65 12.10
CA LEU A 70 -0.01 -0.08 10.85
C LEU A 70 0.08 -1.59 11.06
N THR A 71 -0.52 -2.33 10.15
CA THR A 71 -0.37 -3.79 10.07
C THR A 71 1.11 -4.13 9.90
N ASN A 72 1.60 -5.12 10.67
CA ASN A 72 2.99 -5.54 10.60
C ASN A 72 3.36 -6.04 9.21
N GLY A 73 4.56 -5.69 8.76
CA GLY A 73 5.07 -6.12 7.46
C GLY A 73 4.96 -5.08 6.36
N ILE A 74 4.24 -3.98 6.61
CA ILE A 74 4.13 -2.88 5.65
C ILE A 74 5.33 -1.96 5.83
N GLU A 75 6.02 -1.66 4.73
CA GLU A 75 7.20 -0.82 4.75
C GLU A 75 6.82 0.64 4.50
N VAL A 76 7.32 1.54 5.35
CA VAL A 76 7.11 2.98 5.19
C VAL A 76 8.21 3.54 4.28
N ILE A 77 7.81 4.25 3.23
CA ILE A 77 8.74 4.88 2.29
C ILE A 77 8.42 6.37 2.17
N ASP A 78 9.42 7.16 1.77
CA ASP A 78 9.25 8.56 1.44
C ASP A 78 9.09 8.74 -0.08
N TYR A 79 9.01 9.98 -0.55
CA TYR A 79 8.89 10.23 -1.98
C TYR A 79 10.08 9.71 -2.79
N ALA A 80 11.28 9.75 -2.22
CA ALA A 80 12.46 9.20 -2.90
C ALA A 80 12.31 7.69 -3.09
N GLY A 81 11.83 6.98 -2.07
CA GLY A 81 11.55 5.56 -2.16
C GLY A 81 10.47 5.24 -3.21
N LEU A 82 9.43 6.08 -3.26
CA LEU A 82 8.38 5.91 -4.27
C LEU A 82 8.95 6.07 -5.69
N VAL A 83 9.80 7.07 -5.91
CA VAL A 83 10.45 7.28 -7.20
C VAL A 83 11.29 6.06 -7.58
N ASP A 84 12.05 5.51 -6.63
CA ASP A 84 12.86 4.32 -6.89
C ASP A 84 11.99 3.13 -7.34
N LEU A 85 10.84 2.95 -6.72
CA LEU A 85 9.90 1.88 -7.10
C LEU A 85 9.36 2.09 -8.51
N THR A 86 9.05 3.33 -8.89
CA THR A 86 8.54 3.63 -10.23
C THR A 86 9.61 3.38 -11.29
N VAL A 87 10.87 3.67 -10.98
CA VAL A 87 11.98 3.44 -11.91
C VAL A 87 12.26 1.96 -12.08
N SER A 88 12.15 1.17 -11.02
CA SER A 88 12.48 -0.25 -11.07
C SER A 88 11.36 -1.14 -11.60
N ASN A 89 10.16 -0.60 -11.81
CA ASN A 89 9.02 -1.38 -12.33
C ASN A 89 8.68 -0.96 -13.75
N PRO A 90 8.69 -1.91 -14.71
CA PRO A 90 8.39 -1.59 -16.11
C PRO A 90 6.92 -1.28 -16.35
N ALA A 91 6.03 -1.70 -15.46
CA ALA A 91 4.60 -1.46 -15.58
C ALA A 91 4.04 -0.93 -14.27
N ILE A 92 3.24 0.14 -14.34
CA ILE A 92 2.62 0.80 -13.20
C ILE A 92 1.14 0.97 -13.47
N LEU A 93 0.32 0.60 -12.49
CA LEU A 93 -1.13 0.74 -12.57
C LEU A 93 -1.62 1.58 -11.40
N SER A 94 -2.31 2.67 -11.69
CA SER A 94 -2.86 3.57 -10.67
C SER A 94 -4.36 3.33 -10.50
N TRP A 95 -4.79 3.26 -9.23
CA TRP A 95 -6.19 3.07 -8.86
C TRP A 95 -6.65 4.27 -8.06
N SER A 96 -7.39 5.14 -8.69
CA SER A 96 -7.92 6.35 -8.04
C SER A 96 -9.43 6.34 -7.89
#